data_351e8505fe232134f4a045720123f512
#
_entry.id   351e8505fe232134f4a045720123f512
#
_cell.length_a   1.000
_cell.length_b   1.000
_cell.length_c   1.000
_cell.angle_alpha   90.00
_cell.angle_beta   90.00
_cell.angle_gamma   90.00
#
_symmetry.space_group_name_H-M   'P 1'
#
loop_
_entity.id
_entity.type
_entity.pdbx_description
1 polymer ?
#
loop_
_entity_poly.entity_id
_entity_poly.type
_entity_poly.pdbx_seq_one_letter_code
_entity_poly.pdbx_strand_id
1 'polypeptide(L)'
;HLTQPTLSRQLMQLEEELGVTLFRRSRHRIILTEDGMLLRRRAEEIVSLAEKTKDDFRHTQDHLSGTIAVGSGELQSSRFLTQLIAAFQRDNPLVSFRIYSGNSDNIKERIERGLLDIGLLQEPVDISKYNFIRTPIHEHWGVLVSAESELAAKSNVTPADLAGIPLILPDRENVQNELLNWFGPYAEKLHITATGNLLYNLAFLARDSQSCVVTLNLACHYDGLLFVPLSPKLESGTVLVWKKTQTFSSAASAFIAYSKEYISGML
;
A
#
# COMPACT_ATOMS: atom_id res chain seq x y z
N HIS A 1 -5.49 -5.57 34.52
CA HIS A 1 -4.50 -4.64 35.09
C HIS A 1 -3.31 -5.47 35.58
N LEU A 2 -2.18 -5.42 34.85
CA LEU A 2 -0.93 -6.05 35.26
C LEU A 2 -0.11 -5.04 36.04
N THR A 3 0.54 -5.49 37.14
CA THR A 3 1.49 -4.65 37.86
C THR A 3 2.86 -4.70 37.19
N GLN A 4 3.70 -3.66 37.35
CA GLN A 4 5.03 -3.60 36.79
C GLN A 4 5.91 -4.81 37.14
N PRO A 5 5.93 -5.32 38.41
CA PRO A 5 6.69 -6.52 38.76
C PRO A 5 6.23 -7.78 38.01
N THR A 6 4.92 -7.94 37.81
CA THR A 6 4.34 -9.06 37.08
C THR A 6 4.75 -9.05 35.62
N LEU A 7 4.68 -7.88 34.96
CA LEU A 7 5.09 -7.72 33.57
C LEU A 7 6.61 -8.02 33.42
N SER A 8 7.44 -7.50 34.34
CA SER A 8 8.88 -7.74 34.31
C SER A 8 9.21 -9.22 34.44
N ARG A 9 8.49 -9.95 35.29
CA ARG A 9 8.67 -11.40 35.45
C ARG A 9 8.28 -12.17 34.19
N GLN A 10 7.15 -11.82 33.57
CA GLN A 10 6.69 -12.47 32.34
C GLN A 10 7.67 -12.23 31.18
N LEU A 11 8.21 -11.02 31.07
CA LEU A 11 9.21 -10.73 30.05
C LEU A 11 10.52 -11.51 30.29
N MET A 12 11.01 -11.63 31.52
CA MET A 12 12.19 -12.45 31.85
C MET A 12 11.96 -13.93 31.57
N GLN A 13 10.76 -14.46 31.89
CA GLN A 13 10.41 -15.83 31.57
C GLN A 13 10.38 -16.06 30.05
N LEU A 14 9.87 -15.10 29.26
CA LEU A 14 9.86 -15.17 27.81
C LEU A 14 11.28 -15.13 27.22
N GLU A 15 12.19 -14.32 27.79
CA GLU A 15 13.62 -14.31 27.41
C GLU A 15 14.27 -15.68 27.67
N GLU A 16 13.93 -16.30 28.79
CA GLU A 16 14.43 -17.62 29.17
C GLU A 16 13.89 -18.74 28.26
N GLU A 17 12.59 -18.71 27.93
CA GLU A 17 11.96 -19.66 27.01
C GLU A 17 12.50 -19.54 25.58
N LEU A 18 12.77 -18.34 25.13
CA LEU A 18 13.31 -18.07 23.77
C LEU A 18 14.84 -18.21 23.70
N GLY A 19 15.53 -18.23 24.83
CA GLY A 19 16.99 -18.29 24.90
C GLY A 19 17.68 -17.03 24.38
N VAL A 20 17.01 -15.89 24.39
CA VAL A 20 17.51 -14.60 23.86
C VAL A 20 17.24 -13.46 24.84
N THR A 21 18.02 -12.39 24.74
CA THR A 21 17.78 -11.16 25.50
C THR A 21 16.98 -10.18 24.64
N LEU A 22 15.77 -9.82 25.09
CA LEU A 22 14.86 -8.93 24.35
C LEU A 22 15.06 -7.46 24.71
N PHE A 23 15.56 -7.19 25.94
CA PHE A 23 15.70 -5.83 26.46
C PHE A 23 17.07 -5.61 27.07
N ARG A 24 17.69 -4.46 26.76
CA ARG A 24 18.87 -3.96 27.46
C ARG A 24 18.47 -2.85 28.42
N ARG A 25 18.84 -2.97 29.69
CA ARG A 25 18.62 -1.94 30.70
C ARG A 25 19.75 -0.93 30.62
N SER A 26 19.44 0.31 30.33
CA SER A 26 20.35 1.45 30.53
C SER A 26 19.89 2.24 31.75
N ARG A 27 20.74 3.08 32.35
CA ARG A 27 20.48 3.79 33.63
C ARG A 27 19.14 4.55 33.66
N HIS A 28 18.56 4.92 32.50
CA HIS A 28 17.31 5.69 32.40
C HIS A 28 16.34 5.23 31.32
N ARG A 29 16.66 4.14 30.60
CA ARG A 29 15.81 3.65 29.48
C ARG A 29 15.89 2.14 29.34
N ILE A 30 14.79 1.54 28.93
CA ILE A 30 14.73 0.17 28.42
C ILE A 30 14.82 0.26 26.89
N ILE A 31 15.78 -0.42 26.30
CA ILE A 31 16.01 -0.43 24.85
C ILE A 31 15.81 -1.86 24.37
N LEU A 32 15.06 -2.05 23.30
CA LEU A 32 14.91 -3.34 22.64
C LEU A 32 16.23 -3.75 21.99
N THR A 33 16.56 -5.03 22.08
CA THR A 33 17.60 -5.66 21.25
C THR A 33 17.08 -5.92 19.83
N GLU A 34 17.92 -6.44 18.93
CA GLU A 34 17.47 -6.88 17.61
C GLU A 34 16.42 -8.00 17.73
N ASP A 35 16.63 -8.96 18.62
CA ASP A 35 15.67 -10.02 18.93
C ASP A 35 14.37 -9.43 19.53
N GLY A 36 14.50 -8.43 20.40
CA GLY A 36 13.36 -7.70 20.96
C GLY A 36 12.57 -6.95 19.90
N MET A 37 13.21 -6.33 18.92
CA MET A 37 12.54 -5.70 17.79
C MET A 37 11.86 -6.72 16.87
N LEU A 38 12.51 -7.86 16.64
CA LEU A 38 11.91 -8.97 15.88
C LEU A 38 10.68 -9.51 16.58
N LEU A 39 10.79 -9.81 17.89
CA LEU A 39 9.66 -10.30 18.68
C LEU A 39 8.51 -9.31 18.72
N ARG A 40 8.78 -8.02 18.94
CA ARG A 40 7.77 -6.98 18.93
C ARG A 40 6.96 -6.99 17.63
N ARG A 41 7.63 -7.02 16.48
CA ARG A 41 6.96 -7.07 15.17
C ARG A 41 6.07 -8.31 15.03
N ARG A 42 6.56 -9.50 15.47
CA ARG A 42 5.78 -10.73 15.45
C ARG A 42 4.60 -10.71 16.43
N ALA A 43 4.82 -10.16 17.61
CA ALA A 43 3.75 -10.02 18.60
C ALA A 43 2.64 -9.08 18.11
N GLU A 44 2.97 -7.97 17.47
CA GLU A 44 2.00 -7.05 16.85
C GLU A 44 1.16 -7.77 15.77
N GLU A 45 1.78 -8.62 14.93
CA GLU A 45 1.09 -9.43 13.92
C GLU A 45 0.13 -10.45 14.58
N ILE A 46 0.59 -11.17 15.62
CA ILE A 46 -0.22 -12.17 16.33
C ILE A 46 -1.42 -11.50 17.02
N VAL A 47 -1.20 -10.40 17.72
CA VAL A 47 -2.27 -9.65 18.41
C VAL A 47 -3.30 -9.14 17.41
N SER A 48 -2.82 -8.54 16.29
CA SER A 48 -3.70 -8.04 15.23
C SER A 48 -4.57 -9.16 14.62
N LEU A 49 -3.98 -10.35 14.40
CA LEU A 49 -4.71 -11.51 13.89
C LEU A 49 -5.72 -12.04 14.91
N ALA A 50 -5.35 -12.08 16.20
CA ALA A 50 -6.25 -12.52 17.28
C ALA A 50 -7.44 -11.57 17.46
N GLU A 51 -7.22 -10.26 17.36
CA GLU A 51 -8.29 -9.25 17.39
C GLU A 51 -9.21 -9.40 16.18
N LYS A 52 -8.65 -9.54 14.99
CA LYS A 52 -9.44 -9.79 13.78
C LYS A 52 -10.28 -11.06 13.92
N THR A 53 -9.70 -12.17 14.43
CA THR A 53 -10.42 -13.41 14.64
C THR A 53 -11.61 -13.22 15.62
N LYS A 54 -11.43 -12.44 16.70
CA LYS A 54 -12.54 -12.12 17.60
C LYS A 54 -13.63 -11.30 16.91
N ASP A 55 -13.26 -10.36 16.07
CA ASP A 55 -14.21 -9.53 15.32
C ASP A 55 -14.97 -10.35 14.27
N ASP A 56 -14.33 -11.32 13.61
CA ASP A 56 -14.96 -12.24 12.65
C ASP A 56 -16.07 -13.10 13.29
N PHE A 57 -16.00 -13.37 14.61
CA PHE A 57 -17.01 -14.12 15.36
C PHE A 57 -18.04 -13.24 16.09
N ARG A 58 -17.97 -11.93 15.99
CA ARG A 58 -18.99 -11.01 16.54
C ARG A 58 -20.19 -10.95 15.60
N HIS A 59 -21.09 -11.93 15.71
CA HIS A 59 -22.35 -11.95 14.95
C HIS A 59 -23.45 -11.25 15.74
N THR A 60 -24.04 -10.22 15.13
CA THR A 60 -25.35 -9.71 15.55
C THR A 60 -26.40 -10.44 14.71
N GLN A 61 -27.36 -11.11 15.31
CA GLN A 61 -28.25 -12.10 14.67
C GLN A 61 -29.10 -11.57 13.49
N ASP A 62 -29.24 -10.24 13.32
CA ASP A 62 -30.13 -9.66 12.29
C ASP A 62 -29.45 -8.66 11.33
N HIS A 63 -28.17 -8.29 11.56
CA HIS A 63 -27.49 -7.30 10.72
C HIS A 63 -26.06 -7.69 10.43
N LEU A 64 -25.64 -7.43 9.18
CA LEU A 64 -24.24 -7.58 8.78
C LEU A 64 -23.35 -6.62 9.58
N SER A 65 -22.38 -7.17 10.31
CA SER A 65 -21.48 -6.39 11.19
C SER A 65 -20.07 -6.94 11.17
N GLY A 66 -19.11 -6.17 11.67
CA GLY A 66 -17.70 -6.56 11.75
C GLY A 66 -16.78 -5.58 11.03
N THR A 67 -15.48 -5.89 11.00
CA THR A 67 -14.46 -5.06 10.40
C THR A 67 -13.88 -5.73 9.16
N ILE A 68 -13.86 -5.01 8.03
CA ILE A 68 -13.21 -5.45 6.79
C ILE A 68 -11.87 -4.73 6.66
N ALA A 69 -10.78 -5.49 6.53
CA ALA A 69 -9.44 -4.95 6.36
C ALA A 69 -9.08 -4.87 4.88
N VAL A 70 -8.85 -3.65 4.37
CA VAL A 70 -8.61 -3.37 2.95
C VAL A 70 -7.25 -2.70 2.76
N GLY A 71 -6.44 -3.22 1.82
CA GLY A 71 -5.19 -2.59 1.40
C GLY A 71 -5.36 -1.77 0.13
N SER A 72 -4.73 -0.60 0.05
CA SER A 72 -4.69 0.22 -1.17
C SER A 72 -3.37 0.97 -1.29
N GLY A 73 -2.90 1.17 -2.52
CA GLY A 73 -1.80 2.09 -2.82
C GLY A 73 -2.24 3.55 -2.88
N GLU A 74 -1.31 4.44 -3.18
CA GLU A 74 -1.60 5.81 -3.61
C GLU A 74 -1.90 5.77 -5.12
N LEU A 75 -3.20 5.68 -5.47
CA LEU A 75 -3.71 5.46 -6.82
C LEU A 75 -4.95 6.34 -7.05
N GLN A 76 -5.25 6.72 -8.29
CA GLN A 76 -6.54 7.32 -8.61
C GLN A 76 -7.71 6.35 -8.36
N SER A 77 -7.48 5.07 -8.64
CA SER A 77 -8.45 4.00 -8.34
C SER A 77 -8.74 3.82 -6.85
N SER A 78 -7.92 4.37 -5.94
CA SER A 78 -8.24 4.43 -4.51
C SER A 78 -9.50 5.27 -4.25
N ARG A 79 -9.75 6.31 -5.06
CA ARG A 79 -11.01 7.08 -5.00
C ARG A 79 -12.22 6.21 -5.35
N PHE A 80 -12.09 5.38 -6.36
CA PHE A 80 -13.13 4.40 -6.72
C PHE A 80 -13.37 3.42 -5.57
N LEU A 81 -12.31 2.87 -4.97
CA LEU A 81 -12.42 1.97 -3.81
C LEU A 81 -13.12 2.65 -2.62
N THR A 82 -12.79 3.90 -2.32
CA THR A 82 -13.44 4.63 -1.21
C THR A 82 -14.91 4.93 -1.50
N GLN A 83 -15.30 5.18 -2.75
CA GLN A 83 -16.71 5.31 -3.16
C GLN A 83 -17.47 4.00 -3.00
N LEU A 84 -16.86 2.88 -3.39
CA LEU A 84 -17.39 1.52 -3.20
C LEU A 84 -17.61 1.20 -1.70
N ILE A 85 -16.63 1.52 -0.86
CA ILE A 85 -16.73 1.37 0.60
C ILE A 85 -17.86 2.22 1.16
N ALA A 86 -17.91 3.51 0.80
CA ALA A 86 -18.94 4.42 1.30
C ALA A 86 -20.36 4.01 0.86
N ALA A 87 -20.50 3.47 -0.35
CA ALA A 87 -21.77 2.95 -0.83
C ALA A 87 -22.20 1.71 -0.04
N PHE A 88 -21.30 0.76 0.18
CA PHE A 88 -21.56 -0.44 0.96
C PHE A 88 -21.93 -0.12 2.43
N GLN A 89 -21.24 0.84 3.05
CA GLN A 89 -21.49 1.23 4.44
C GLN A 89 -22.86 1.89 4.64
N ARG A 90 -23.41 2.59 3.64
CA ARG A 90 -24.77 3.17 3.73
C ARG A 90 -25.82 2.09 3.94
N ASP A 91 -25.65 0.94 3.26
CA ASP A 91 -26.58 -0.18 3.35
C ASP A 91 -26.25 -1.12 4.53
N ASN A 92 -25.03 -1.04 5.06
CA ASN A 92 -24.52 -1.90 6.14
C ASN A 92 -23.80 -1.05 7.23
N PRO A 93 -24.56 -0.25 8.03
CA PRO A 93 -23.99 0.75 8.93
C PRO A 93 -23.20 0.16 10.12
N LEU A 94 -23.35 -1.14 10.41
CA LEU A 94 -22.59 -1.82 11.45
C LEU A 94 -21.27 -2.43 10.95
N VAL A 95 -20.98 -2.30 9.65
CA VAL A 95 -19.71 -2.70 9.07
C VAL A 95 -18.72 -1.55 9.12
N SER A 96 -17.56 -1.80 9.70
CA SER A 96 -16.43 -0.88 9.71
C SER A 96 -15.33 -1.32 8.75
N PHE A 97 -14.52 -0.38 8.31
CA PHE A 97 -13.37 -0.66 7.44
C PHE A 97 -12.08 -0.19 8.10
N ARG A 98 -11.04 -1.01 7.96
CA ARG A 98 -9.67 -0.66 8.32
C ARG A 98 -8.85 -0.59 7.05
N ILE A 99 -8.38 0.61 6.68
CA ILE A 99 -7.63 0.85 5.46
C ILE A 99 -6.13 0.84 5.79
N TYR A 100 -5.38 0.05 5.04
CA TYR A 100 -3.92 -0.01 5.07
C TYR A 100 -3.37 0.56 3.78
N SER A 101 -2.44 1.51 3.87
CA SER A 101 -1.74 2.10 2.73
C SER A 101 -0.37 1.46 2.53
N GLY A 102 -0.08 1.05 1.31
CA GLY A 102 1.19 0.45 0.91
C GLY A 102 1.21 0.12 -0.58
N ASN A 103 2.38 -0.20 -1.13
CA ASN A 103 2.46 -0.66 -2.51
C ASN A 103 1.87 -2.08 -2.67
N SER A 104 1.73 -2.56 -3.91
CA SER A 104 1.10 -3.86 -4.18
C SER A 104 1.80 -5.04 -3.49
N ASP A 105 3.12 -4.98 -3.29
CA ASP A 105 3.87 -6.07 -2.65
C ASP A 105 3.65 -6.07 -1.13
N ASN A 106 3.60 -4.90 -0.50
CA ASN A 106 3.24 -4.75 0.92
C ASN A 106 1.81 -5.26 1.20
N ILE A 107 0.88 -4.95 0.29
CA ILE A 107 -0.52 -5.38 0.40
C ILE A 107 -0.63 -6.90 0.25
N LYS A 108 0.03 -7.49 -0.76
CA LYS A 108 0.07 -8.94 -0.97
C LYS A 108 0.62 -9.67 0.25
N GLU A 109 1.75 -9.21 0.79
CA GLU A 109 2.34 -9.80 1.99
C GLU A 109 1.34 -9.84 3.16
N ARG A 110 0.59 -8.75 3.36
CA ARG A 110 -0.42 -8.68 4.43
C ARG A 110 -1.65 -9.55 4.16
N ILE A 111 -2.07 -9.68 2.91
CA ILE A 111 -3.13 -10.63 2.54
C ILE A 111 -2.68 -12.07 2.82
N GLU A 112 -1.44 -12.44 2.45
CA GLU A 112 -0.91 -13.77 2.73
C GLU A 112 -0.85 -14.10 4.22
N ARG A 113 -0.60 -13.10 5.07
CA ARG A 113 -0.59 -13.21 6.54
C ARG A 113 -1.99 -13.15 7.16
N GLY A 114 -3.06 -12.99 6.38
CA GLY A 114 -4.43 -12.86 6.89
C GLY A 114 -4.74 -11.53 7.58
N LEU A 115 -3.86 -10.53 7.47
CA LEU A 115 -4.02 -9.20 8.07
C LEU A 115 -4.92 -8.28 7.24
N LEU A 116 -5.07 -8.58 5.94
CA LEU A 116 -6.00 -7.91 5.03
C LEU A 116 -6.92 -8.95 4.39
N ASP A 117 -8.16 -8.55 4.15
CA ASP A 117 -9.16 -9.35 3.46
C ASP A 117 -9.09 -9.14 1.94
N ILE A 118 -8.91 -7.89 1.54
CA ILE A 118 -9.00 -7.42 0.17
C ILE A 118 -7.86 -6.43 -0.09
N GLY A 119 -7.34 -6.42 -1.31
CA GLY A 119 -6.33 -5.46 -1.75
C GLY A 119 -6.66 -4.87 -3.10
N LEU A 120 -6.47 -3.56 -3.25
CA LEU A 120 -6.42 -2.88 -4.54
C LEU A 120 -4.95 -2.79 -4.97
N LEU A 121 -4.61 -3.50 -6.04
CA LEU A 121 -3.24 -3.64 -6.54
C LEU A 121 -3.09 -3.00 -7.90
N GLN A 122 -1.98 -2.29 -8.10
CA GLN A 122 -1.56 -1.79 -9.41
C GLN A 122 -0.84 -2.89 -10.20
N GLU A 123 -1.24 -3.09 -11.45
CA GLU A 123 -0.51 -3.90 -12.42
C GLU A 123 0.76 -3.16 -12.92
N PRO A 124 1.84 -3.87 -13.28
CA PRO A 124 1.97 -5.32 -13.32
C PRO A 124 2.13 -5.94 -11.93
N VAL A 125 1.39 -7.02 -11.66
CA VAL A 125 1.43 -7.74 -10.39
C VAL A 125 1.08 -9.21 -10.59
N ASP A 126 1.80 -10.12 -9.94
CA ASP A 126 1.43 -11.54 -9.91
C ASP A 126 0.21 -11.76 -9.01
N ILE A 127 -0.90 -12.16 -9.62
CA ILE A 127 -2.18 -12.46 -8.99
C ILE A 127 -2.60 -13.93 -9.08
N SER A 128 -1.67 -14.83 -9.40
CA SER A 128 -1.95 -16.26 -9.60
C SER A 128 -2.63 -16.95 -8.41
N LYS A 129 -2.33 -16.49 -7.17
CA LYS A 129 -2.89 -17.00 -5.90
C LYS A 129 -4.21 -16.36 -5.50
N TYR A 130 -4.69 -15.36 -6.24
CA TYR A 130 -5.85 -14.55 -5.87
C TYR A 130 -7.03 -14.77 -6.83
N ASN A 131 -8.23 -14.64 -6.30
CA ASN A 131 -9.38 -14.21 -7.08
C ASN A 131 -9.27 -12.71 -7.29
N PHE A 132 -9.77 -12.20 -8.39
CA PHE A 132 -9.66 -10.78 -8.70
C PHE A 132 -10.81 -10.30 -9.58
N ILE A 133 -10.98 -8.99 -9.58
CA ILE A 133 -11.77 -8.24 -10.57
C ILE A 133 -10.99 -6.99 -10.99
N ARG A 134 -10.90 -6.72 -12.29
CA ARG A 134 -10.27 -5.49 -12.79
C ARG A 134 -11.19 -4.30 -12.55
N THR A 135 -10.61 -3.20 -12.08
CA THR A 135 -11.36 -1.95 -11.99
C THR A 135 -11.45 -1.28 -13.37
N PRO A 136 -12.45 -0.44 -13.62
CA PRO A 136 -12.56 0.28 -14.89
C PRO A 136 -11.59 1.49 -14.96
N ILE A 137 -10.70 1.67 -13.98
CA ILE A 137 -9.82 2.82 -13.86
C ILE A 137 -8.43 2.44 -14.34
N HIS A 138 -7.86 3.30 -15.19
CA HIS A 138 -6.47 3.23 -15.62
C HIS A 138 -5.65 4.33 -14.95
N GLU A 139 -4.54 3.95 -14.39
CA GLU A 139 -3.56 4.87 -13.79
C GLU A 139 -2.65 5.41 -14.91
N HIS A 140 -2.47 6.73 -14.95
CA HIS A 140 -1.63 7.39 -15.96
C HIS A 140 -0.29 7.77 -15.38
N TRP A 141 0.78 7.38 -16.06
CA TRP A 141 2.13 7.72 -15.68
C TRP A 141 2.55 9.11 -16.18
N GLY A 142 3.36 9.76 -15.39
CA GLY A 142 3.97 11.05 -15.67
C GLY A 142 5.17 11.31 -14.79
N VAL A 143 5.55 12.56 -14.76
CA VAL A 143 6.59 13.05 -13.86
C VAL A 143 6.04 14.17 -13.00
N LEU A 144 6.49 14.21 -11.76
CA LEU A 144 6.28 15.34 -10.87
C LEU A 144 7.59 16.15 -10.83
N VAL A 145 7.53 17.38 -11.25
CA VAL A 145 8.70 18.26 -11.43
C VAL A 145 8.48 19.61 -10.74
N SER A 146 9.57 20.31 -10.39
CA SER A 146 9.46 21.68 -9.92
C SER A 146 8.72 22.55 -10.94
N ALA A 147 7.83 23.43 -10.46
CA ALA A 147 7.12 24.40 -11.30
C ALA A 147 8.06 25.35 -12.06
N GLU A 148 9.30 25.51 -11.58
CA GLU A 148 10.35 26.31 -12.19
C GLU A 148 11.18 25.53 -13.24
N SER A 149 10.97 24.21 -13.34
CA SER A 149 11.66 23.36 -14.30
C SER A 149 11.21 23.64 -15.74
N GLU A 150 12.11 23.56 -16.71
CA GLU A 150 11.77 23.60 -18.13
C GLU A 150 10.78 22.49 -18.53
N LEU A 151 10.80 21.35 -17.84
CA LEU A 151 9.85 20.26 -18.05
C LEU A 151 8.43 20.63 -17.67
N ALA A 152 8.24 21.55 -16.72
CA ALA A 152 6.92 22.01 -16.28
C ALA A 152 6.17 22.79 -17.39
N ALA A 153 6.89 23.39 -18.32
CA ALA A 153 6.32 24.10 -19.47
C ALA A 153 5.88 23.17 -20.61
N LYS A 154 6.23 21.87 -20.55
CA LYS A 154 5.88 20.89 -21.58
C LYS A 154 4.48 20.32 -21.35
N SER A 155 3.77 20.02 -22.44
CA SER A 155 2.49 19.29 -22.38
C SER A 155 2.66 17.81 -22.05
N ASN A 156 3.83 17.24 -22.34
CA ASN A 156 4.24 15.87 -22.02
C ASN A 156 5.78 15.78 -22.06
N VAL A 157 6.32 14.72 -21.47
CA VAL A 157 7.75 14.42 -21.46
C VAL A 157 8.04 13.10 -22.14
N THR A 158 9.14 13.04 -22.88
CA THR A 158 9.62 11.86 -23.60
C THR A 158 10.81 11.22 -22.85
N PRO A 159 11.19 9.96 -23.17
CA PRO A 159 12.41 9.35 -22.64
C PRO A 159 13.67 10.20 -22.84
N ALA A 160 13.76 10.91 -23.97
CA ALA A 160 14.89 11.79 -24.27
C ALA A 160 14.95 13.02 -23.33
N ASP A 161 13.80 13.56 -22.95
CA ASP A 161 13.71 14.70 -22.03
C ASP A 161 14.17 14.36 -20.60
N LEU A 162 14.04 13.10 -20.21
CA LEU A 162 14.37 12.61 -18.88
C LEU A 162 15.78 12.01 -18.80
N ALA A 163 16.44 11.81 -19.94
CA ALA A 163 17.79 11.26 -19.97
C ALA A 163 18.81 12.23 -19.35
N GLY A 164 19.57 11.74 -18.36
CA GLY A 164 20.65 12.49 -17.72
C GLY A 164 20.21 13.47 -16.62
N ILE A 165 18.92 13.64 -16.39
CA ILE A 165 18.43 14.44 -15.25
C ILE A 165 18.29 13.57 -13.99
N PRO A 166 18.39 14.14 -12.77
CA PRO A 166 18.20 13.39 -11.54
C PRO A 166 16.77 12.87 -11.43
N LEU A 167 16.60 11.55 -11.36
CA LEU A 167 15.31 10.88 -11.31
C LEU A 167 15.10 10.16 -9.97
N ILE A 168 13.88 10.19 -9.50
CA ILE A 168 13.36 9.37 -8.40
C ILE A 168 12.35 8.39 -9.00
N LEU A 169 12.53 7.10 -8.77
CA LEU A 169 11.69 6.03 -9.32
C LEU A 169 10.91 5.28 -8.23
N PRO A 170 9.80 4.62 -8.59
CA PRO A 170 9.19 3.62 -7.72
C PRO A 170 10.17 2.47 -7.39
N ASP A 171 10.08 1.90 -6.19
CA ASP A 171 10.98 0.84 -5.72
C ASP A 171 10.56 -0.58 -6.17
N ARG A 172 9.35 -0.76 -6.73
CA ARG A 172 8.85 -2.06 -7.18
C ARG A 172 9.56 -2.53 -8.45
N GLU A 173 10.21 -3.69 -8.38
CA GLU A 173 10.99 -4.25 -9.50
C GLU A 173 10.15 -4.40 -10.80
N ASN A 174 8.94 -4.94 -10.72
CA ASN A 174 8.07 -5.09 -11.89
C ASN A 174 7.71 -3.74 -12.54
N VAL A 175 7.51 -2.71 -11.72
CA VAL A 175 7.23 -1.34 -12.20
C VAL A 175 8.47 -0.72 -12.79
N GLN A 176 9.64 -0.91 -12.17
CA GLN A 176 10.92 -0.45 -12.71
C GLN A 176 11.20 -1.08 -14.09
N ASN A 177 10.95 -2.39 -14.24
CA ASN A 177 11.13 -3.07 -15.52
C ASN A 177 10.19 -2.50 -16.60
N GLU A 178 8.93 -2.18 -16.27
CA GLU A 178 8.00 -1.52 -17.19
C GLU A 178 8.50 -0.13 -17.60
N LEU A 179 8.98 0.66 -16.63
CA LEU A 179 9.55 1.98 -16.88
C LEU A 179 10.84 1.89 -17.71
N LEU A 180 11.74 0.96 -17.41
CA LEU A 180 12.96 0.75 -18.21
C LEU A 180 12.62 0.39 -19.67
N ASN A 181 11.59 -0.44 -19.88
CA ASN A 181 11.09 -0.73 -21.22
C ASN A 181 10.54 0.53 -21.91
N TRP A 182 9.83 1.38 -21.19
CA TRP A 182 9.33 2.66 -21.70
C TRP A 182 10.47 3.60 -22.08
N PHE A 183 11.54 3.67 -21.26
CA PHE A 183 12.74 4.46 -21.57
C PHE A 183 13.50 3.94 -22.78
N GLY A 184 13.42 2.64 -23.08
CA GLY A 184 14.08 2.02 -24.23
C GLY A 184 15.59 2.29 -24.28
N PRO A 185 16.12 2.85 -25.39
CA PRO A 185 17.56 3.10 -25.51
C PRO A 185 18.11 4.19 -24.57
N TYR A 186 17.24 4.94 -23.91
CA TYR A 186 17.61 5.94 -22.91
C TYR A 186 17.78 5.36 -21.50
N ALA A 187 17.41 4.09 -21.27
CA ALA A 187 17.51 3.44 -19.96
C ALA A 187 18.94 3.45 -19.39
N GLU A 188 19.96 3.29 -20.26
CA GLU A 188 21.37 3.34 -19.86
C GLU A 188 21.85 4.75 -19.44
N LYS A 189 21.08 5.78 -19.76
CA LYS A 189 21.41 7.19 -19.45
C LYS A 189 20.66 7.73 -18.24
N LEU A 190 19.93 6.90 -17.55
CA LEU A 190 19.15 7.31 -16.37
C LEU A 190 20.09 7.62 -15.20
N HIS A 191 19.85 8.76 -14.57
CA HIS A 191 20.52 9.17 -13.34
C HIS A 191 19.53 9.01 -12.17
N ILE A 192 19.43 7.78 -11.63
CA ILE A 192 18.52 7.48 -10.51
C ILE A 192 19.18 7.93 -9.20
N THR A 193 18.57 8.88 -8.50
CA THR A 193 19.07 9.46 -7.26
C THR A 193 18.40 8.89 -6.03
N ALA A 194 17.16 8.39 -6.16
CA ALA A 194 16.42 7.75 -5.08
C ALA A 194 15.33 6.82 -5.62
N THR A 195 14.85 5.93 -4.76
CA THR A 195 13.66 5.10 -5.01
C THR A 195 12.74 5.14 -3.79
N GLY A 196 11.45 4.86 -3.98
CA GLY A 196 10.51 4.78 -2.86
C GLY A 196 9.18 4.14 -3.24
N ASN A 197 8.39 3.84 -2.21
CA ASN A 197 7.16 3.05 -2.35
C ASN A 197 5.87 3.89 -2.41
N LEU A 198 5.88 5.10 -1.87
CA LEU A 198 4.74 6.02 -1.86
C LEU A 198 5.19 7.44 -2.22
N LEU A 199 4.31 8.19 -2.91
CA LEU A 199 4.69 9.45 -3.53
C LEU A 199 4.90 10.59 -2.54
N TYR A 200 4.20 10.62 -1.42
CA TYR A 200 4.20 11.77 -0.51
C TYR A 200 5.63 12.23 -0.12
N ASN A 201 6.46 11.32 0.40
CA ASN A 201 7.83 11.64 0.77
C ASN A 201 8.72 11.96 -0.45
N LEU A 202 8.48 11.28 -1.58
CA LEU A 202 9.25 11.48 -2.80
C LEU A 202 8.97 12.85 -3.43
N ALA A 203 7.75 13.37 -3.30
CA ALA A 203 7.38 14.71 -3.76
C ALA A 203 8.17 15.79 -3.02
N PHE A 204 8.30 15.69 -1.68
CA PHE A 204 9.15 16.62 -0.93
C PHE A 204 10.62 16.50 -1.32
N LEU A 205 11.11 15.27 -1.45
CA LEU A 205 12.50 15.05 -1.88
C LEU A 205 12.75 15.67 -3.27
N ALA A 206 11.82 15.49 -4.21
CA ALA A 206 11.94 16.08 -5.55
C ALA A 206 12.00 17.60 -5.51
N ARG A 207 11.13 18.23 -4.72
CA ARG A 207 11.11 19.67 -4.56
C ARG A 207 12.43 20.19 -3.99
N ASP A 208 12.92 19.55 -2.92
CA ASP A 208 14.09 20.04 -2.17
C ASP A 208 15.42 19.70 -2.90
N SER A 209 15.47 18.63 -3.72
CA SER A 209 16.65 18.21 -4.49
C SER A 209 16.61 18.61 -5.96
N GLN A 210 15.55 19.28 -6.41
CA GLN A 210 15.32 19.60 -7.84
C GLN A 210 15.34 18.37 -8.76
N SER A 211 15.02 17.19 -8.20
CA SER A 211 14.91 15.94 -8.94
C SER A 211 13.52 15.80 -9.55
N CYS A 212 13.38 14.91 -10.52
CA CYS A 212 12.12 14.57 -11.15
C CYS A 212 11.61 13.23 -10.63
N VAL A 213 10.38 13.15 -10.14
CA VAL A 213 9.76 11.87 -9.72
C VAL A 213 8.97 11.28 -10.87
N VAL A 214 9.30 10.08 -11.30
CA VAL A 214 8.45 9.30 -12.20
C VAL A 214 7.36 8.64 -11.38
N THR A 215 6.09 8.99 -11.61
CA THR A 215 4.97 8.61 -10.75
C THR A 215 3.65 8.53 -11.52
N LEU A 216 2.63 8.03 -10.85
CA LEU A 216 1.25 8.08 -11.30
C LEU A 216 0.64 9.46 -11.05
N ASN A 217 -0.31 9.84 -11.91
CA ASN A 217 -1.14 11.02 -11.65
C ASN A 217 -2.15 10.73 -10.54
N LEU A 218 -1.91 11.22 -9.35
CA LEU A 218 -2.83 11.06 -8.23
C LEU A 218 -3.96 12.10 -8.20
N ALA A 219 -3.94 13.06 -9.13
CA ALA A 219 -4.84 14.23 -9.12
C ALA A 219 -4.77 15.02 -7.78
N CYS A 220 -3.61 14.98 -7.11
CA CYS A 220 -3.30 15.73 -5.90
C CYS A 220 -2.47 16.94 -6.25
N HIS A 221 -2.62 18.00 -5.45
CA HIS A 221 -1.79 19.19 -5.54
C HIS A 221 -0.60 19.08 -4.59
N TYR A 222 0.60 19.36 -5.10
CA TYR A 222 1.83 19.47 -4.32
C TYR A 222 2.42 20.86 -4.54
N ASP A 223 2.59 21.64 -3.46
CA ASP A 223 3.09 23.01 -3.53
C ASP A 223 4.45 23.07 -4.22
N GLY A 224 4.53 23.90 -5.26
CA GLY A 224 5.75 24.10 -6.06
C GLY A 224 6.08 22.97 -7.05
N LEU A 225 5.21 21.97 -7.21
CA LEU A 225 5.39 20.87 -8.15
C LEU A 225 4.23 20.79 -9.14
N LEU A 226 4.55 20.38 -10.38
CA LEU A 226 3.58 20.16 -11.45
C LEU A 226 3.72 18.73 -12.00
N PHE A 227 2.58 18.13 -12.32
CA PHE A 227 2.54 16.84 -12.99
C PHE A 227 2.55 17.03 -14.50
N VAL A 228 3.47 16.34 -15.19
CA VAL A 228 3.58 16.33 -16.65
C VAL A 228 3.47 14.89 -17.15
N PRO A 229 2.52 14.57 -18.06
CA PRO A 229 2.30 13.21 -18.55
C PRO A 229 3.48 12.67 -19.35
N LEU A 230 3.65 11.34 -19.38
CA LEU A 230 4.61 10.67 -20.27
C LEU A 230 4.12 10.62 -21.72
N SER A 231 5.08 10.69 -22.67
CA SER A 231 4.86 10.43 -24.09
C SER A 231 6.02 9.57 -24.65
N PRO A 232 5.77 8.38 -25.21
CA PRO A 232 4.47 7.73 -25.40
C PRO A 232 3.72 7.51 -24.07
N LYS A 233 2.39 7.54 -24.13
CA LYS A 233 1.54 7.33 -22.97
C LYS A 233 1.81 5.96 -22.35
N LEU A 234 2.00 5.94 -21.03
CA LEU A 234 2.12 4.73 -20.24
C LEU A 234 0.95 4.68 -19.25
N GLU A 235 0.27 3.55 -19.20
CA GLU A 235 -0.88 3.32 -18.32
C GLU A 235 -0.74 1.98 -17.60
N SER A 236 -1.21 1.93 -16.36
CA SER A 236 -1.30 0.69 -15.59
C SER A 236 -2.75 0.43 -15.21
N GLY A 237 -3.18 -0.83 -15.32
CA GLY A 237 -4.46 -1.26 -14.77
C GLY A 237 -4.43 -1.42 -13.26
N THR A 238 -5.60 -1.59 -12.66
CA THR A 238 -5.72 -1.94 -11.25
C THR A 238 -6.71 -3.09 -11.04
N VAL A 239 -6.42 -3.91 -10.05
CA VAL A 239 -7.21 -5.10 -9.71
C VAL A 239 -7.56 -5.10 -8.23
N LEU A 240 -8.80 -5.39 -7.92
CA LEU A 240 -9.23 -5.74 -6.58
C LEU A 240 -9.05 -7.24 -6.39
N VAL A 241 -8.30 -7.64 -5.38
CA VAL A 241 -7.90 -9.04 -5.14
C VAL A 241 -8.27 -9.50 -3.76
N TRP A 242 -8.52 -10.82 -3.63
CA TRP A 242 -8.68 -11.53 -2.35
C TRP A 242 -8.19 -12.97 -2.51
N LYS A 243 -7.78 -13.59 -1.41
CA LYS A 243 -7.12 -14.91 -1.44
C LYS A 243 -8.10 -16.02 -1.88
N LYS A 244 -7.68 -16.93 -2.76
CA LYS A 244 -8.50 -18.05 -3.26
C LYS A 244 -8.93 -19.04 -2.17
N THR A 245 -8.04 -19.29 -1.22
CA THR A 245 -8.16 -20.38 -0.24
C THR A 245 -8.47 -19.88 1.18
N GLN A 246 -8.98 -18.65 1.32
CA GLN A 246 -9.32 -18.06 2.61
C GLN A 246 -10.83 -18.15 2.86
N THR A 247 -11.20 -18.49 4.09
CA THR A 247 -12.56 -18.28 4.61
C THR A 247 -12.66 -16.83 5.07
N PHE A 248 -13.65 -16.12 4.59
CA PHE A 248 -13.90 -14.73 4.94
C PHE A 248 -15.03 -14.62 5.94
N SER A 249 -15.02 -13.56 6.76
CA SER A 249 -16.17 -13.17 7.55
C SER A 249 -17.40 -12.89 6.67
N SER A 250 -18.60 -12.92 7.26
CA SER A 250 -19.83 -12.60 6.54
C SER A 250 -19.78 -11.20 5.92
N ALA A 251 -19.21 -10.23 6.64
CA ALA A 251 -19.03 -8.86 6.15
C ALA A 251 -18.07 -8.80 4.94
N ALA A 252 -16.91 -9.45 5.02
CA ALA A 252 -15.95 -9.47 3.92
C ALA A 252 -16.51 -10.20 2.69
N SER A 253 -17.21 -11.33 2.89
CA SER A 253 -17.86 -12.08 1.81
C SER A 253 -18.93 -11.25 1.11
N ALA A 254 -19.77 -10.53 1.87
CA ALA A 254 -20.79 -9.64 1.32
C ALA A 254 -20.18 -8.46 0.56
N PHE A 255 -19.11 -7.86 1.07
CA PHE A 255 -18.41 -6.77 0.38
C PHE A 255 -17.74 -7.24 -0.91
N ILE A 256 -17.17 -8.45 -0.95
CA ILE A 256 -16.63 -9.05 -2.18
C ILE A 256 -17.75 -9.25 -3.21
N ALA A 257 -18.91 -9.78 -2.82
CA ALA A 257 -20.04 -9.96 -3.70
C ALA A 257 -20.55 -8.61 -4.23
N TYR A 258 -20.76 -7.64 -3.34
CA TYR A 258 -21.15 -6.27 -3.69
C TYR A 258 -20.15 -5.62 -4.66
N SER A 259 -18.85 -5.77 -4.42
CA SER A 259 -17.80 -5.22 -5.31
C SER A 259 -17.89 -5.77 -6.72
N LYS A 260 -18.16 -7.07 -6.86
CA LYS A 260 -18.34 -7.72 -8.17
C LYS A 260 -19.55 -7.15 -8.92
N GLU A 261 -20.70 -7.04 -8.25
CA GLU A 261 -21.92 -6.50 -8.84
C GLU A 261 -21.75 -5.03 -9.24
N TYR A 262 -21.17 -4.22 -8.34
CA TYR A 262 -20.95 -2.80 -8.57
C TYR A 262 -20.05 -2.56 -9.79
N ILE A 263 -18.92 -3.27 -9.89
CA ILE A 263 -17.99 -3.15 -11.02
C ILE A 263 -18.61 -3.69 -12.31
N SER A 264 -19.31 -4.82 -12.25
CA SER A 264 -19.99 -5.39 -13.42
C SER A 264 -21.11 -4.48 -13.97
N GLY A 265 -21.75 -3.71 -13.12
CA GLY A 265 -22.76 -2.73 -13.52
C GLY A 265 -22.20 -1.45 -14.15
N MET A 266 -20.88 -1.24 -14.12
CA MET A 266 -20.18 -0.09 -14.72
C MET A 266 -19.55 -0.41 -16.08
N LEU A 267 -19.37 -1.69 -16.41
CA LEU A 267 -18.84 -2.20 -17.68
C LEU A 267 -19.99 -2.47 -18.65
#